data_b18d15da0009494ca8ce28610bbb1839
#
_entry.id   b18d15da0009494ca8ce28610bbb1839
#
_cell.length_a   1.000
_cell.length_b   1.000
_cell.length_c   1.000
_cell.angle_alpha   90.00
_cell.angle_beta   90.00
_cell.angle_gamma   90.00
#
_symmetry.space_group_name_H-M   'P 1'
#
loop_
_entity.id
_entity.type
_entity.pdbx_description
1 polymer ?
#
loop_
_entity_poly.entity_id
_entity_poly.type
_entity_poly.pdbx_seq_one_letter_code
_entity_poly.pdbx_strand_id
1 'polypeptide(L)'
;MKIIIAGAGAVGTHLAKLLSDEKQDIILMDENEEKLSKLDSNFDLMTVNASPTSISGLKNAGVAGADLFIGVMPEESRNMTACMLATNMGAKKTVARIDNYEYLLPKHKEFFSQLGVHSLIYPEMLAAKDIVDAIKMSWIRQWWEFCGGALVLIGTKMRETAEILNVPLHELGGRNIPFHIVAIKRGNETIIPRGDDVIKLHDIVYFTTTKKYIPYIRKITGKENYPDVRNVMIMGGSRIAVRTTQYVPDYMQVKIIENDINRCNRLTEVVDDKVMIINGDGRDMDLLMEEGLKNTEAFVALTDNSETNILACLAAKRMGVTKTVAEVENIDYISMAESLDIGTVINKKMIAASHIYQMTVSYTHLRAHETR
;
A
#
# COMPACT_ATOMS: atom_id res chain seq x y z
N MET A 1 12.40 17.85 12.70
CA MET A 1 13.47 17.03 12.10
C MET A 1 13.83 17.61 10.74
N LYS A 2 15.10 17.54 10.38
CA LYS A 2 15.54 17.85 9.00
C LYS A 2 15.53 16.58 8.15
N ILE A 3 14.69 16.56 7.11
CA ILE A 3 14.47 15.41 6.25
C ILE A 3 14.87 15.79 4.82
N ILE A 4 15.74 15.01 4.21
CA ILE A 4 16.12 15.18 2.80
C ILE A 4 15.54 14.01 2.00
N ILE A 5 14.76 14.35 0.97
CA ILE A 5 14.16 13.38 0.05
C ILE A 5 14.87 13.50 -1.30
N ALA A 6 15.54 12.45 -1.73
CA ALA A 6 16.24 12.36 -3.00
C ALA A 6 15.38 11.65 -4.05
N GLY A 7 14.89 12.42 -5.03
CA GLY A 7 14.01 11.99 -6.10
C GLY A 7 12.63 12.66 -6.02
N ALA A 8 12.36 13.61 -6.92
CA ALA A 8 11.06 14.30 -7.08
C ALA A 8 10.10 13.55 -8.04
N GLY A 9 10.15 12.21 -8.02
CA GLY A 9 9.17 11.36 -8.68
C GLY A 9 7.88 11.22 -7.85
N ALA A 10 6.94 10.38 -8.31
CA ALA A 10 5.64 10.19 -7.64
C ALA A 10 5.76 9.85 -6.15
N VAL A 11 6.70 8.97 -5.77
CA VAL A 11 6.93 8.58 -4.36
C VAL A 11 7.46 9.77 -3.55
N GLY A 12 8.52 10.43 -4.02
CA GLY A 12 9.14 11.52 -3.29
C GLY A 12 8.23 12.74 -3.15
N THR A 13 7.51 13.08 -4.21
CA THR A 13 6.51 14.17 -4.19
C THR A 13 5.37 13.87 -3.22
N HIS A 14 4.83 12.65 -3.26
CA HIS A 14 3.75 12.28 -2.34
C HIS A 14 4.22 12.26 -0.89
N LEU A 15 5.41 11.71 -0.64
CA LEU A 15 6.02 11.71 0.70
C LEU A 15 6.29 13.13 1.22
N ALA A 16 6.82 14.02 0.37
CA ALA A 16 7.06 15.41 0.72
C ALA A 16 5.76 16.13 1.12
N LYS A 17 4.66 15.86 0.39
CA LYS A 17 3.33 16.38 0.75
C LYS A 17 2.86 15.87 2.12
N LEU A 18 2.95 14.57 2.37
CA LEU A 18 2.54 13.99 3.66
C LEU A 18 3.33 14.57 4.84
N LEU A 19 4.63 14.81 4.63
CA LEU A 19 5.50 15.32 5.68
C LEU A 19 5.41 16.84 5.87
N SER A 20 4.98 17.62 4.86
CA SER A 20 4.83 19.08 4.96
C SER A 20 3.80 19.47 6.01
N ASP A 21 2.77 18.66 6.21
CA ASP A 21 1.73 18.88 7.21
C ASP A 21 2.22 18.65 8.66
N GLU A 22 3.39 18.00 8.84
CA GLU A 22 3.93 17.59 10.15
C GLU A 22 4.94 18.59 10.75
N LYS A 23 5.04 19.81 10.22
CA LYS A 23 5.98 20.85 10.67
C LYS A 23 7.44 20.36 10.70
N GLN A 24 7.85 19.57 9.72
CA GLN A 24 9.21 19.12 9.53
C GLN A 24 9.96 20.04 8.57
N ASP A 25 11.29 20.13 8.71
CA ASP A 25 12.16 20.85 7.78
C ASP A 25 12.48 19.90 6.60
N ILE A 26 11.77 20.10 5.48
CA ILE A 26 11.80 19.16 4.34
C ILE A 26 12.58 19.78 3.19
N ILE A 27 13.52 19.02 2.67
CA ILE A 27 14.28 19.34 1.48
C ILE A 27 14.04 18.25 0.44
N LEU A 28 13.49 18.65 -0.71
CA LEU A 28 13.30 17.75 -1.86
C LEU A 28 14.39 18.02 -2.90
N MET A 29 15.13 16.99 -3.28
CA MET A 29 16.28 17.06 -4.16
C MET A 29 16.07 16.25 -5.43
N ASP A 30 16.27 16.85 -6.61
CA ASP A 30 16.24 16.16 -7.91
C ASP A 30 17.12 16.91 -8.92
N GLU A 31 17.60 16.20 -9.94
CA GLU A 31 18.34 16.80 -11.06
C GLU A 31 17.42 17.53 -12.05
N ASN A 32 16.15 17.19 -12.05
CA ASN A 32 15.16 17.75 -12.97
C ASN A 32 14.44 18.94 -12.34
N GLU A 33 14.82 20.15 -12.78
CA GLU A 33 14.26 21.42 -12.32
C GLU A 33 12.76 21.53 -12.57
N GLU A 34 12.26 20.99 -13.68
CA GLU A 34 10.83 21.04 -14.03
C GLU A 34 9.95 20.27 -13.04
N LYS A 35 10.47 19.16 -12.46
CA LYS A 35 9.76 18.44 -11.41
C LYS A 35 9.71 19.22 -10.10
N LEU A 36 10.78 19.94 -9.77
CA LEU A 36 10.89 20.73 -8.56
C LEU A 36 10.02 21.97 -8.61
N SER A 37 10.02 22.71 -9.73
CA SER A 37 9.26 23.95 -9.91
C SER A 37 7.75 23.78 -9.76
N LYS A 38 7.21 22.63 -10.10
CA LYS A 38 5.78 22.29 -9.92
C LYS A 38 5.36 22.17 -8.44
N LEU A 39 6.31 22.07 -7.52
CA LEU A 39 6.06 21.81 -6.09
C LEU A 39 6.34 23.01 -5.22
N ASP A 40 7.28 23.86 -5.63
CA ASP A 40 7.80 24.98 -4.81
C ASP A 40 6.73 26.03 -4.45
N SER A 41 5.66 26.15 -5.25
CA SER A 41 4.61 27.15 -5.05
C SER A 41 3.48 26.73 -4.10
N ASN A 42 3.38 25.45 -3.75
CA ASN A 42 2.19 24.92 -3.07
C ASN A 42 2.44 24.29 -1.70
N PHE A 43 3.71 24.07 -1.32
CA PHE A 43 4.07 23.36 -0.09
C PHE A 43 5.19 24.08 0.66
N ASP A 44 5.15 24.05 1.99
CA ASP A 44 6.22 24.55 2.86
C ASP A 44 7.41 23.57 2.88
N LEU A 45 8.18 23.56 1.79
CA LEU A 45 9.37 22.73 1.61
C LEU A 45 10.42 23.48 0.79
N MET A 46 11.69 23.12 0.99
CA MET A 46 12.81 23.62 0.20
C MET A 46 13.12 22.67 -0.94
N THR A 47 13.39 23.20 -2.13
CA THR A 47 13.86 22.43 -3.28
C THR A 47 15.36 22.62 -3.53
N VAL A 48 16.05 21.57 -3.95
CA VAL A 48 17.47 21.65 -4.36
C VAL A 48 17.66 20.96 -5.71
N ASN A 49 17.94 21.76 -6.73
CA ASN A 49 18.28 21.25 -8.06
C ASN A 49 19.75 20.80 -8.05
N ALA A 50 19.98 19.52 -7.83
CA ALA A 50 21.28 18.90 -7.89
C ALA A 50 21.17 17.35 -7.89
N SER A 51 22.26 16.70 -8.34
CA SER A 51 22.34 15.25 -8.27
C SER A 51 22.45 14.74 -6.83
N PRO A 52 21.56 13.83 -6.40
CA PRO A 52 21.66 13.20 -5.07
C PRO A 52 22.88 12.29 -4.88
N THR A 53 23.60 11.96 -5.95
CA THR A 53 24.85 11.22 -5.91
C THR A 53 26.09 12.11 -6.03
N SER A 54 25.89 13.44 -6.03
CA SER A 54 26.97 14.43 -6.06
C SER A 54 27.30 14.92 -4.64
N ILE A 55 28.58 14.90 -4.27
CA ILE A 55 29.02 15.42 -2.96
C ILE A 55 28.70 16.91 -2.81
N SER A 56 28.89 17.71 -3.87
CA SER A 56 28.53 19.13 -3.86
C SER A 56 27.01 19.33 -3.73
N GLY A 57 26.21 18.54 -4.45
CA GLY A 57 24.76 18.55 -4.35
C GLY A 57 24.25 18.23 -2.94
N LEU A 58 24.79 17.18 -2.33
CA LEU A 58 24.47 16.79 -0.95
C LEU A 58 24.88 17.86 0.07
N LYS A 59 26.03 18.52 -0.14
CA LYS A 59 26.44 19.68 0.70
C LYS A 59 25.45 20.84 0.57
N ASN A 60 25.04 21.17 -0.65
CA ASN A 60 24.07 22.24 -0.90
C ASN A 60 22.72 21.95 -0.23
N ALA A 61 22.28 20.69 -0.21
CA ALA A 61 21.12 20.23 0.53
C ALA A 61 21.34 20.22 2.07
N GLY A 62 22.56 20.47 2.53
CA GLY A 62 22.89 20.49 3.94
C GLY A 62 22.76 19.14 4.63
N VAL A 63 23.24 18.08 3.97
CA VAL A 63 23.13 16.68 4.43
C VAL A 63 23.76 16.44 5.80
N ALA A 64 24.83 17.15 6.15
CA ALA A 64 25.53 16.99 7.43
C ALA A 64 24.65 17.22 8.67
N GLY A 65 23.55 17.96 8.53
CA GLY A 65 22.57 18.21 9.60
C GLY A 65 21.28 17.40 9.45
N ALA A 66 21.21 16.47 8.47
CA ALA A 66 19.99 15.73 8.22
C ALA A 66 19.75 14.65 9.30
N ASP A 67 18.56 14.64 9.86
CA ASP A 67 18.12 13.56 10.74
C ASP A 67 17.77 12.30 9.95
N LEU A 68 17.22 12.50 8.74
CA LEU A 68 16.82 11.42 7.85
C LEU A 68 17.10 11.80 6.38
N PHE A 69 17.73 10.88 5.65
CA PHE A 69 17.90 10.97 4.20
C PHE A 69 17.17 9.81 3.52
N ILE A 70 16.37 10.11 2.50
CA ILE A 70 15.48 9.14 1.85
C ILE A 70 15.77 9.12 0.35
N GLY A 71 16.27 8.00 -0.18
CA GLY A 71 16.49 7.79 -1.61
C GLY A 71 15.31 7.06 -2.23
N VAL A 72 14.56 7.75 -3.12
CA VAL A 72 13.37 7.22 -3.82
C VAL A 72 13.40 7.49 -5.32
N MET A 73 14.61 7.59 -5.88
CA MET A 73 14.83 7.66 -7.33
C MET A 73 14.43 6.33 -8.02
N PRO A 74 14.19 6.33 -9.34
CA PRO A 74 13.86 5.11 -10.08
C PRO A 74 14.90 4.00 -9.94
N GLU A 75 16.19 4.34 -10.01
CA GLU A 75 17.30 3.39 -9.99
C GLU A 75 17.76 3.09 -8.55
N GLU A 76 17.68 1.82 -8.14
CA GLU A 76 18.10 1.40 -6.79
C GLU A 76 19.58 1.69 -6.50
N SER A 77 20.47 1.51 -7.51
CA SER A 77 21.91 1.77 -7.36
C SER A 77 22.18 3.23 -6.98
N ARG A 78 21.42 4.17 -7.54
CA ARG A 78 21.52 5.59 -7.17
C ARG A 78 21.01 5.84 -5.75
N ASN A 79 19.91 5.19 -5.34
CA ASN A 79 19.39 5.29 -3.99
C ASN A 79 20.40 4.78 -2.97
N MET A 80 21.00 3.62 -3.24
CA MET A 80 22.02 3.03 -2.38
C MET A 80 23.25 3.94 -2.27
N THR A 81 23.79 4.40 -3.41
CA THR A 81 24.95 5.31 -3.46
C THR A 81 24.67 6.61 -2.71
N ALA A 82 23.51 7.24 -2.95
CA ALA A 82 23.13 8.48 -2.29
C ALA A 82 23.03 8.30 -0.76
N CYS A 83 22.45 7.20 -0.29
CA CYS A 83 22.36 6.89 1.15
C CYS A 83 23.74 6.67 1.78
N MET A 84 24.63 5.92 1.12
CA MET A 84 26.03 5.72 1.60
C MET A 84 26.79 7.05 1.70
N LEU A 85 26.69 7.90 0.68
CA LEU A 85 27.30 9.23 0.69
C LEU A 85 26.70 10.10 1.80
N ALA A 86 25.38 10.13 1.92
CA ALA A 86 24.66 10.92 2.92
C ALA A 86 25.09 10.54 4.36
N THR A 87 25.19 9.25 4.66
CA THR A 87 25.64 8.76 5.97
C THR A 87 27.06 9.19 6.25
N ASN A 88 28.00 9.00 5.30
CA ASN A 88 29.40 9.40 5.46
C ASN A 88 29.58 10.93 5.56
N MET A 89 28.62 11.71 5.07
CA MET A 89 28.58 13.17 5.16
C MET A 89 27.82 13.68 6.39
N GLY A 90 27.29 12.80 7.26
CA GLY A 90 26.73 13.15 8.55
C GLY A 90 25.22 13.03 8.69
N ALA A 91 24.50 12.46 7.73
CA ALA A 91 23.09 12.09 7.92
C ALA A 91 22.95 10.98 8.98
N LYS A 92 22.02 11.14 9.93
CA LYS A 92 21.90 10.22 11.07
C LYS A 92 21.26 8.88 10.69
N LYS A 93 20.26 8.91 9.82
CA LYS A 93 19.54 7.74 9.32
C LYS A 93 19.31 7.85 7.81
N THR A 94 19.26 6.71 7.15
CA THR A 94 19.01 6.64 5.70
C THR A 94 17.99 5.57 5.38
N VAL A 95 17.20 5.82 4.36
CA VAL A 95 16.21 4.90 3.79
C VAL A 95 16.42 4.84 2.28
N ALA A 96 16.60 3.66 1.71
CA ALA A 96 16.73 3.49 0.27
C ALA A 96 15.59 2.63 -0.29
N ARG A 97 14.93 3.13 -1.35
CA ARG A 97 14.07 2.31 -2.19
C ARG A 97 14.93 1.38 -3.03
N ILE A 98 14.56 0.10 -3.06
CA ILE A 98 15.25 -0.95 -3.80
C ILE A 98 14.27 -1.69 -4.72
N ASP A 99 14.82 -2.38 -5.71
CA ASP A 99 14.10 -3.24 -6.66
C ASP A 99 14.57 -4.70 -6.58
N ASN A 100 15.67 -4.98 -5.86
CA ASN A 100 16.19 -6.32 -5.66
C ASN A 100 15.82 -6.87 -4.27
N TYR A 101 15.03 -7.94 -4.27
CA TYR A 101 14.60 -8.59 -3.02
C TYR A 101 15.74 -9.20 -2.21
N GLU A 102 16.83 -9.65 -2.85
CA GLU A 102 17.96 -10.26 -2.16
C GLU A 102 18.54 -9.35 -1.08
N TYR A 103 18.47 -8.03 -1.28
CA TYR A 103 18.97 -7.05 -0.31
C TYR A 103 18.20 -7.05 1.00
N LEU A 104 16.98 -7.60 1.03
CA LEU A 104 16.19 -7.75 2.25
C LEU A 104 16.53 -8.99 3.07
N LEU A 105 17.31 -9.92 2.54
CA LEU A 105 17.76 -11.09 3.32
C LEU A 105 18.59 -10.63 4.53
N PRO A 106 18.45 -11.29 5.71
CA PRO A 106 19.05 -10.82 6.96
C PRO A 106 20.55 -10.48 6.84
N LYS A 107 21.35 -11.33 6.21
CA LYS A 107 22.78 -11.10 5.99
C LYS A 107 23.06 -9.87 5.13
N HIS A 108 22.29 -9.66 4.07
CA HIS A 108 22.49 -8.53 3.17
C HIS A 108 22.01 -7.22 3.81
N LYS A 109 20.93 -7.24 4.57
CA LYS A 109 20.48 -6.09 5.35
C LYS A 109 21.53 -5.56 6.30
N GLU A 110 22.20 -6.46 7.03
CA GLU A 110 23.27 -6.11 7.94
C GLU A 110 24.46 -5.49 7.18
N PHE A 111 24.86 -6.11 6.07
CA PHE A 111 25.92 -5.59 5.19
C PHE A 111 25.60 -4.15 4.73
N PHE A 112 24.42 -3.88 4.20
CA PHE A 112 24.06 -2.53 3.76
C PHE A 112 23.94 -1.54 4.91
N SER A 113 23.49 -1.97 6.08
CA SER A 113 23.46 -1.13 7.28
C SER A 113 24.87 -0.67 7.69
N GLN A 114 25.87 -1.55 7.61
CA GLN A 114 27.27 -1.20 7.87
C GLN A 114 27.84 -0.23 6.83
N LEU A 115 27.34 -0.27 5.59
CA LEU A 115 27.68 0.68 4.54
C LEU A 115 26.94 2.02 4.64
N GLY A 116 26.09 2.19 5.65
CA GLY A 116 25.34 3.43 5.86
C GLY A 116 23.99 3.47 5.19
N VAL A 117 23.41 2.34 4.76
CA VAL A 117 22.02 2.21 4.31
C VAL A 117 21.22 1.52 5.41
N HIS A 118 20.61 2.32 6.29
CA HIS A 118 20.01 1.81 7.52
C HIS A 118 18.67 1.09 7.32
N SER A 119 17.91 1.49 6.32
CA SER A 119 16.60 0.87 6.01
C SER A 119 16.42 0.71 4.52
N LEU A 120 15.84 -0.42 4.12
CA LEU A 120 15.56 -0.77 2.74
C LEU A 120 14.05 -0.90 2.55
N ILE A 121 13.52 -0.25 1.51
CA ILE A 121 12.10 -0.28 1.14
C ILE A 121 11.96 -0.95 -0.22
N TYR A 122 11.24 -2.05 -0.26
CA TYR A 122 10.90 -2.78 -1.49
C TYR A 122 9.39 -2.68 -1.73
N PRO A 123 8.94 -1.79 -2.64
CA PRO A 123 7.53 -1.48 -2.83
C PRO A 123 6.68 -2.70 -3.21
N GLU A 124 7.22 -3.60 -4.03
CA GLU A 124 6.51 -4.80 -4.49
C GLU A 124 6.17 -5.75 -3.34
N MET A 125 7.05 -5.86 -2.34
CA MET A 125 6.76 -6.66 -1.14
C MET A 125 5.68 -6.03 -0.27
N LEU A 126 5.71 -4.70 -0.12
CA LEU A 126 4.70 -3.98 0.65
C LEU A 126 3.34 -4.11 -0.02
N ALA A 127 3.27 -3.90 -1.34
CA ALA A 127 2.05 -4.07 -2.12
C ALA A 127 1.52 -5.52 -2.05
N ALA A 128 2.41 -6.52 -2.12
CA ALA A 128 2.02 -7.92 -2.00
C ALA A 128 1.40 -8.25 -0.63
N LYS A 129 1.95 -7.71 0.45
CA LYS A 129 1.37 -7.86 1.80
C LYS A 129 -0.01 -7.22 1.90
N ASP A 130 -0.16 -6.00 1.38
CA ASP A 130 -1.46 -5.31 1.38
C ASP A 130 -2.50 -6.06 0.54
N ILE A 131 -2.09 -6.67 -0.60
CA ILE A 131 -2.96 -7.54 -1.40
C ILE A 131 -3.41 -8.75 -0.58
N VAL A 132 -2.46 -9.45 0.06
CA VAL A 132 -2.77 -10.65 0.87
C VAL A 132 -3.69 -10.29 2.04
N ASP A 133 -3.43 -9.19 2.72
CA ASP A 133 -4.29 -8.72 3.82
C ASP A 133 -5.69 -8.34 3.30
N ALA A 134 -5.77 -7.76 2.08
CA ALA A 134 -7.05 -7.44 1.46
C ALA A 134 -7.85 -8.70 1.07
N ILE A 135 -7.21 -9.77 0.62
CA ILE A 135 -7.90 -11.00 0.18
C ILE A 135 -8.21 -11.98 1.32
N LYS A 136 -7.46 -11.95 2.43
CA LYS A 136 -7.74 -12.81 3.60
C LYS A 136 -9.20 -12.73 4.07
N MET A 137 -9.81 -11.56 3.94
CA MET A 137 -11.20 -11.31 4.33
C MET A 137 -11.96 -10.63 3.20
N SER A 138 -12.77 -11.39 2.44
CA SER A 138 -13.48 -10.91 1.26
C SER A 138 -14.36 -9.68 1.51
N TRP A 139 -14.89 -9.52 2.71
CA TRP A 139 -15.83 -8.47 3.11
C TRP A 139 -15.17 -7.17 3.61
N ILE A 140 -13.85 -7.18 3.90
CA ILE A 140 -13.07 -6.04 4.36
C ILE A 140 -12.42 -5.34 3.15
N ARG A 141 -12.40 -4.01 3.17
CA ARG A 141 -11.67 -3.21 2.18
C ARG A 141 -10.27 -2.86 2.63
N GLN A 142 -10.12 -2.51 3.92
CA GLN A 142 -8.89 -2.04 4.51
C GLN A 142 -8.69 -2.68 5.88
N TRP A 143 -7.44 -3.04 6.17
CA TRP A 143 -7.04 -3.70 7.40
C TRP A 143 -5.72 -3.12 7.88
N TRP A 144 -5.66 -2.77 9.17
CA TRP A 144 -4.42 -2.37 9.82
C TRP A 144 -4.35 -2.98 11.21
N GLU A 145 -3.13 -3.42 11.58
CA GLU A 145 -2.84 -3.93 12.91
C GLU A 145 -1.97 -2.93 13.67
N PHE A 146 -2.32 -2.68 14.93
CA PHE A 146 -1.58 -1.83 15.84
C PHE A 146 -1.15 -2.61 17.08
N CYS A 147 -0.08 -2.16 17.75
CA CYS A 147 0.42 -2.73 18.99
C CYS A 147 0.63 -4.26 18.90
N GLY A 148 1.29 -4.73 17.82
CA GLY A 148 1.52 -6.16 17.61
C GLY A 148 0.25 -6.99 17.38
N GLY A 149 -0.83 -6.38 16.88
CA GLY A 149 -2.12 -7.05 16.62
C GLY A 149 -3.10 -7.05 17.80
N ALA A 150 -2.78 -6.35 18.89
CA ALA A 150 -3.70 -6.19 20.02
C ALA A 150 -4.92 -5.33 19.65
N LEU A 151 -4.76 -4.39 18.72
CA LEU A 151 -5.82 -3.56 18.16
C LEU A 151 -5.81 -3.69 16.64
N VAL A 152 -6.98 -3.78 16.03
CA VAL A 152 -7.18 -3.81 14.58
C VAL A 152 -8.09 -2.66 14.16
N LEU A 153 -7.80 -2.06 13.00
CA LEU A 153 -8.66 -1.11 12.32
C LEU A 153 -9.19 -1.77 11.05
N ILE A 154 -10.51 -1.80 10.91
CA ILE A 154 -11.21 -2.46 9.81
C ILE A 154 -12.02 -1.40 9.05
N GLY A 155 -11.73 -1.23 7.76
CA GLY A 155 -12.54 -0.45 6.85
C GLY A 155 -13.46 -1.36 6.04
N THR A 156 -14.80 -1.20 6.16
CA THR A 156 -15.77 -1.99 5.38
C THR A 156 -16.85 -1.12 4.77
N LYS A 157 -17.23 -1.42 3.52
CA LYS A 157 -18.29 -0.69 2.82
C LYS A 157 -19.65 -1.20 3.23
N MET A 158 -20.54 -0.28 3.61
CA MET A 158 -21.91 -0.58 3.99
C MET A 158 -22.75 -0.97 2.77
N ARG A 159 -23.52 -2.03 2.94
CA ARG A 159 -24.48 -2.55 1.96
C ARG A 159 -25.87 -2.59 2.62
N GLU A 160 -26.91 -2.81 1.83
CA GLU A 160 -28.31 -2.86 2.31
C GLU A 160 -28.55 -3.88 3.44
N THR A 161 -27.70 -4.92 3.49
CA THR A 161 -27.73 -5.96 4.52
C THR A 161 -27.19 -5.55 5.89
N ALA A 162 -26.62 -4.35 6.02
CA ALA A 162 -26.03 -3.91 7.28
C ALA A 162 -27.11 -3.47 8.28
N GLU A 163 -27.09 -4.05 9.48
CA GLU A 163 -28.07 -3.78 10.55
C GLU A 163 -27.93 -2.35 11.13
N ILE A 164 -26.75 -1.75 10.98
CA ILE A 164 -26.40 -0.44 11.57
C ILE A 164 -26.71 0.76 10.67
N LEU A 165 -27.39 0.54 9.52
CA LEU A 165 -27.76 1.62 8.61
C LEU A 165 -28.86 2.53 9.20
N ASN A 166 -28.67 3.83 9.04
CA ASN A 166 -29.63 4.87 9.43
C ASN A 166 -30.00 4.86 10.93
N VAL A 167 -29.19 4.23 11.75
CA VAL A 167 -29.32 4.25 13.21
C VAL A 167 -28.34 5.28 13.78
N PRO A 168 -28.76 6.21 14.66
CA PRO A 168 -27.82 7.11 15.35
C PRO A 168 -26.75 6.35 16.12
N LEU A 169 -25.51 6.79 16.04
CA LEU A 169 -24.39 6.04 16.62
C LEU A 169 -24.49 5.84 18.13
N HIS A 170 -25.14 6.76 18.85
CA HIS A 170 -25.38 6.64 20.29
C HIS A 170 -26.38 5.53 20.63
N GLU A 171 -27.22 5.08 19.67
CA GLU A 171 -28.16 3.97 19.83
C GLU A 171 -27.55 2.60 19.51
N LEU A 172 -26.42 2.56 18.78
CA LEU A 172 -25.78 1.31 18.35
C LEU A 172 -25.24 0.46 19.50
N GLY A 173 -25.20 0.98 20.70
CA GLY A 173 -24.84 0.19 21.86
C GLY A 173 -24.56 0.99 23.11
N GLY A 174 -24.84 0.38 24.26
CA GLY A 174 -24.50 0.93 25.55
C GLY A 174 -22.99 0.96 25.82
N ARG A 175 -22.58 1.28 27.07
CA ARG A 175 -21.18 1.47 27.49
C ARG A 175 -20.19 0.32 27.22
N ASN A 176 -20.63 -0.83 26.71
CA ASN A 176 -19.83 -2.05 26.54
C ASN A 176 -19.81 -2.57 25.11
N ILE A 177 -19.81 -1.70 24.09
CA ILE A 177 -19.64 -2.16 22.71
C ILE A 177 -18.20 -2.61 22.47
N PRO A 178 -17.98 -3.76 21.80
CA PRO A 178 -16.63 -4.29 21.60
C PRO A 178 -15.88 -3.64 20.43
N PHE A 179 -16.33 -2.48 19.95
CA PHE A 179 -15.70 -1.72 18.86
C PHE A 179 -15.89 -0.22 19.07
N HIS A 180 -15.11 0.57 18.33
CA HIS A 180 -15.31 2.01 18.20
C HIS A 180 -15.28 2.39 16.73
N ILE A 181 -16.19 3.29 16.30
CA ILE A 181 -16.20 3.85 14.94
C ILE A 181 -15.35 5.12 14.96
N VAL A 182 -14.21 5.09 14.26
CA VAL A 182 -13.24 6.19 14.28
C VAL A 182 -13.40 7.16 13.11
N ALA A 183 -13.95 6.69 11.98
CA ALA A 183 -14.19 7.51 10.81
C ALA A 183 -15.28 6.89 9.91
N ILE A 184 -15.94 7.74 9.13
CA ILE A 184 -16.89 7.37 8.07
C ILE A 184 -16.44 8.08 6.78
N LYS A 185 -16.07 7.34 5.74
CA LYS A 185 -15.79 7.89 4.40
C LYS A 185 -17.10 7.84 3.59
N ARG A 186 -17.65 9.01 3.28
CA ARG A 186 -18.84 9.19 2.47
C ARG A 186 -18.48 9.91 1.17
N GLY A 187 -18.41 9.17 0.07
CA GLY A 187 -17.86 9.69 -1.18
C GLY A 187 -16.41 10.13 -0.98
N ASN A 188 -16.11 11.41 -1.20
CA ASN A 188 -14.78 11.99 -1.03
C ASN A 188 -14.55 12.65 0.35
N GLU A 189 -15.58 12.68 1.21
CA GLU A 189 -15.51 13.29 2.52
C GLU A 189 -15.19 12.26 3.60
N THR A 190 -14.33 12.64 4.54
CA THR A 190 -14.06 11.86 5.76
C THR A 190 -14.69 12.55 6.95
N ILE A 191 -15.65 11.89 7.59
CA ILE A 191 -16.40 12.36 8.74
C ILE A 191 -15.81 11.72 9.99
N ILE A 192 -15.46 12.53 10.99
CA ILE A 192 -15.17 12.06 12.35
C ILE A 192 -16.53 11.99 13.08
N PRO A 193 -17.04 10.77 13.35
CA PRO A 193 -18.43 10.61 13.76
C PRO A 193 -18.69 11.08 15.18
N ARG A 194 -19.90 11.62 15.37
CA ARG A 194 -20.48 11.98 16.68
C ARG A 194 -21.69 11.10 16.97
N GLY A 195 -22.18 11.14 18.20
CA GLY A 195 -23.30 10.29 18.63
C GLY A 195 -24.56 10.39 17.78
N ASP A 196 -24.87 11.57 17.26
CA ASP A 196 -26.08 11.84 16.44
C ASP A 196 -25.87 11.52 14.95
N ASP A 197 -24.64 11.24 14.54
CA ASP A 197 -24.37 10.87 13.15
C ASP A 197 -24.95 9.48 12.84
N VAL A 198 -25.31 9.30 11.56
CA VAL A 198 -25.86 8.03 11.05
C VAL A 198 -24.98 7.49 9.92
N ILE A 199 -24.84 6.18 9.87
CA ILE A 199 -24.19 5.46 8.79
C ILE A 199 -25.18 5.32 7.63
N LYS A 200 -24.76 5.66 6.41
CA LYS A 200 -25.55 5.56 5.20
C LYS A 200 -25.09 4.44 4.28
N LEU A 201 -25.97 4.04 3.39
CA LEU A 201 -25.64 3.09 2.33
C LEU A 201 -24.44 3.60 1.51
N HIS A 202 -23.50 2.68 1.21
CA HIS A 202 -22.24 2.91 0.51
C HIS A 202 -21.15 3.65 1.30
N ASP A 203 -21.40 4.10 2.53
CA ASP A 203 -20.33 4.59 3.40
C ASP A 203 -19.27 3.51 3.60
N ILE A 204 -18.00 3.92 3.71
CA ILE A 204 -16.94 3.06 4.24
C ILE A 204 -16.76 3.43 5.70
N VAL A 205 -17.04 2.49 6.59
CA VAL A 205 -16.96 2.71 8.04
C VAL A 205 -15.72 2.05 8.59
N TYR A 206 -14.98 2.80 9.39
CA TYR A 206 -13.74 2.37 10.02
C TYR A 206 -13.98 2.04 11.48
N PHE A 207 -13.83 0.75 11.81
CA PHE A 207 -14.01 0.21 13.16
C PHE A 207 -12.65 -0.09 13.78
N THR A 208 -12.40 0.34 15.01
CA THR A 208 -11.33 -0.20 15.85
C THR A 208 -11.89 -1.26 16.78
N THR A 209 -11.19 -2.38 16.88
CA THR A 209 -11.59 -3.52 17.72
C THR A 209 -10.40 -4.44 18.00
N THR A 210 -10.62 -5.53 18.73
CA THR A 210 -9.67 -6.64 18.86
C THR A 210 -10.05 -7.80 17.94
N LYS A 211 -9.08 -8.66 17.59
CA LYS A 211 -9.32 -9.81 16.70
C LYS A 211 -10.50 -10.69 17.14
N LYS A 212 -10.75 -10.79 18.45
CA LYS A 212 -11.86 -11.56 19.04
C LYS A 212 -13.24 -11.10 18.55
N TYR A 213 -13.41 -9.82 18.26
CA TYR A 213 -14.72 -9.24 17.94
C TYR A 213 -14.93 -8.97 16.43
N ILE A 214 -14.01 -9.40 15.59
CA ILE A 214 -14.18 -9.33 14.13
C ILE A 214 -15.46 -10.03 13.66
N PRO A 215 -15.83 -11.24 14.15
CA PRO A 215 -17.08 -11.89 13.78
C PRO A 215 -18.33 -11.04 14.11
N TYR A 216 -18.29 -10.29 15.21
CA TYR A 216 -19.38 -9.40 15.58
C TYR A 216 -19.52 -8.23 14.58
N ILE A 217 -18.40 -7.59 14.17
CA ILE A 217 -18.42 -6.54 13.16
C ILE A 217 -18.92 -7.11 11.82
N ARG A 218 -18.47 -8.32 11.43
CA ARG A 218 -18.93 -9.02 10.23
C ARG A 218 -20.46 -9.16 10.24
N LYS A 219 -21.06 -9.53 11.39
CA LYS A 219 -22.50 -9.66 11.55
C LYS A 219 -23.22 -8.34 11.40
N ILE A 220 -22.92 -7.33 12.22
CA ILE A 220 -23.64 -6.04 12.21
C ILE A 220 -23.50 -5.27 10.89
N THR A 221 -22.44 -5.56 10.13
CA THR A 221 -22.24 -4.99 8.78
C THR A 221 -22.91 -5.81 7.68
N GLY A 222 -23.66 -6.87 8.02
CA GLY A 222 -24.39 -7.72 7.08
C GLY A 222 -23.51 -8.53 6.15
N LYS A 223 -22.33 -8.97 6.62
CA LYS A 223 -21.32 -9.66 5.83
C LYS A 223 -21.18 -11.15 6.18
N GLU A 224 -22.07 -11.72 6.96
CA GLU A 224 -22.00 -13.12 7.40
C GLU A 224 -21.92 -14.12 6.24
N ASN A 225 -22.64 -13.83 5.15
CA ASN A 225 -22.71 -14.69 3.96
C ASN A 225 -21.58 -14.46 2.93
N TYR A 226 -20.60 -13.59 3.24
CA TYR A 226 -19.45 -13.42 2.35
C TYR A 226 -18.54 -14.65 2.49
N PRO A 227 -18.12 -15.28 1.36
CA PRO A 227 -17.28 -16.47 1.42
C PRO A 227 -15.87 -16.14 1.94
N ASP A 228 -15.27 -17.10 2.61
CA ASP A 228 -13.83 -17.03 2.87
C ASP A 228 -13.09 -17.32 1.57
N VAL A 229 -12.03 -16.57 1.30
CA VAL A 229 -11.24 -16.73 0.08
C VAL A 229 -10.39 -17.97 0.15
N ARG A 230 -10.57 -18.87 -0.81
CA ARG A 230 -9.78 -20.10 -1.01
C ARG A 230 -9.15 -20.18 -2.39
N ASN A 231 -9.83 -19.67 -3.41
CA ASN A 231 -9.37 -19.67 -4.79
C ASN A 231 -9.07 -18.23 -5.21
N VAL A 232 -7.82 -17.98 -5.56
CA VAL A 232 -7.30 -16.68 -5.98
C VAL A 232 -6.84 -16.78 -7.42
N MET A 233 -7.34 -15.91 -8.28
CA MET A 233 -6.89 -15.77 -9.66
C MET A 233 -6.15 -14.43 -9.81
N ILE A 234 -4.91 -14.48 -10.25
CA ILE A 234 -4.05 -13.31 -10.47
C ILE A 234 -3.87 -13.13 -11.98
N MET A 235 -4.24 -11.97 -12.49
CA MET A 235 -3.98 -11.57 -13.87
C MET A 235 -2.68 -10.76 -13.94
N GLY A 236 -1.69 -11.28 -14.64
CA GLY A 236 -0.36 -10.71 -14.81
C GLY A 236 0.70 -11.30 -13.88
N GLY A 237 1.79 -11.80 -14.46
CA GLY A 237 2.94 -12.39 -13.76
C GLY A 237 4.00 -11.36 -13.33
N SER A 238 3.58 -10.23 -12.76
CA SER A 238 4.48 -9.16 -12.31
C SER A 238 5.27 -9.56 -11.07
N ARG A 239 6.29 -8.74 -10.71
CA ARG A 239 7.04 -8.92 -9.45
C ARG A 239 6.14 -8.90 -8.22
N ILE A 240 5.07 -8.10 -8.24
CA ILE A 240 4.07 -8.09 -7.16
C ILE A 240 3.34 -9.42 -7.09
N ALA A 241 2.94 -10.00 -8.24
CA ALA A 241 2.28 -11.30 -8.28
C ALA A 241 3.15 -12.38 -7.64
N VAL A 242 4.45 -12.47 -8.04
CA VAL A 242 5.42 -13.40 -7.42
C VAL A 242 5.52 -13.19 -5.90
N ARG A 243 5.60 -11.94 -5.43
CA ARG A 243 5.64 -11.68 -3.98
C ARG A 243 4.33 -12.02 -3.29
N THR A 244 3.20 -11.78 -3.94
CA THR A 244 1.88 -12.15 -3.40
C THR A 244 1.80 -13.66 -3.14
N THR A 245 2.27 -14.51 -4.08
CA THR A 245 2.25 -15.96 -3.88
C THR A 245 3.07 -16.43 -2.68
N GLN A 246 4.11 -15.70 -2.29
CA GLN A 246 4.95 -16.03 -1.14
C GLN A 246 4.31 -15.69 0.23
N TYR A 247 3.29 -14.83 0.25
CA TYR A 247 2.62 -14.39 1.48
C TYR A 247 1.20 -14.93 1.64
N VAL A 248 0.61 -15.51 0.59
CA VAL A 248 -0.71 -16.13 0.72
C VAL A 248 -0.66 -17.32 1.68
N PRO A 249 -1.68 -17.50 2.53
CA PRO A 249 -1.79 -18.66 3.40
C PRO A 249 -1.87 -19.97 2.61
N ASP A 250 -1.35 -21.08 3.17
CA ASP A 250 -1.32 -22.40 2.53
C ASP A 250 -2.71 -22.95 2.14
N TYR A 251 -3.78 -22.47 2.76
CA TYR A 251 -5.14 -22.90 2.44
C TYR A 251 -5.71 -22.24 1.18
N MET A 252 -5.03 -21.22 0.63
CA MET A 252 -5.42 -20.54 -0.60
C MET A 252 -4.74 -21.18 -1.82
N GLN A 253 -5.52 -21.49 -2.82
CA GLN A 253 -5.04 -21.94 -4.12
C GLN A 253 -4.90 -20.74 -5.04
N VAL A 254 -3.74 -20.60 -5.68
CA VAL A 254 -3.43 -19.45 -6.52
C VAL A 254 -3.21 -19.90 -7.96
N LYS A 255 -3.90 -19.24 -8.90
CA LYS A 255 -3.63 -19.31 -10.34
C LYS A 255 -3.09 -17.97 -10.82
N ILE A 256 -2.04 -17.97 -11.64
CA ILE A 256 -1.52 -16.79 -12.35
C ILE A 256 -1.81 -16.97 -13.84
N ILE A 257 -2.46 -15.98 -14.45
CA ILE A 257 -2.69 -15.92 -15.90
C ILE A 257 -1.75 -14.87 -16.47
N GLU A 258 -0.86 -15.32 -17.35
CA GLU A 258 0.18 -14.48 -17.96
C GLU A 258 0.22 -14.72 -19.48
N ASN A 259 0.23 -13.63 -20.27
CA ASN A 259 0.16 -13.71 -21.72
C ASN A 259 1.50 -13.99 -22.39
N ASP A 260 2.62 -13.66 -21.74
CA ASP A 260 3.96 -13.91 -22.27
C ASP A 260 4.46 -15.28 -21.83
N ILE A 261 4.60 -16.20 -22.79
CA ILE A 261 5.07 -17.58 -22.55
C ILE A 261 6.46 -17.61 -21.92
N ASN A 262 7.36 -16.69 -22.29
CA ASN A 262 8.70 -16.62 -21.70
C ASN A 262 8.63 -16.18 -20.23
N ARG A 263 7.67 -15.30 -19.90
CA ARG A 263 7.40 -14.92 -18.51
C ARG A 263 6.78 -16.07 -17.74
N CYS A 264 5.86 -16.83 -18.33
CA CYS A 264 5.33 -18.06 -17.73
C CYS A 264 6.44 -19.03 -17.36
N ASN A 265 7.38 -19.29 -18.26
CA ASN A 265 8.51 -20.19 -18.00
C ASN A 265 9.39 -19.69 -16.84
N ARG A 266 9.67 -18.39 -16.77
CA ARG A 266 10.43 -17.82 -15.63
C ARG A 266 9.65 -17.89 -14.32
N LEU A 267 8.32 -17.76 -14.36
CA LEU A 267 7.49 -17.85 -13.16
C LEU A 267 7.56 -19.25 -12.53
N THR A 268 7.61 -20.34 -13.34
CA THR A 268 7.74 -21.71 -12.82
C THR A 268 9.05 -21.94 -12.03
N GLU A 269 10.07 -21.12 -12.25
CA GLU A 269 11.36 -21.22 -11.55
C GLU A 269 11.37 -20.48 -10.20
N VAL A 270 10.44 -19.52 -10.01
CA VAL A 270 10.50 -18.57 -8.88
C VAL A 270 9.31 -18.62 -7.93
N VAL A 271 8.21 -19.28 -8.33
CA VAL A 271 7.03 -19.47 -7.46
C VAL A 271 6.99 -20.92 -6.94
N ASP A 272 6.23 -21.13 -5.87
CA ASP A 272 6.02 -22.47 -5.29
C ASP A 272 5.23 -23.35 -6.27
N ASP A 273 5.53 -24.67 -6.29
CA ASP A 273 4.87 -25.67 -7.17
C ASP A 273 3.34 -25.74 -6.96
N LYS A 274 2.83 -25.22 -5.85
CA LYS A 274 1.38 -25.12 -5.58
C LYS A 274 0.69 -24.04 -6.42
N VAL A 275 1.45 -23.10 -7.01
CA VAL A 275 0.92 -22.01 -7.84
C VAL A 275 0.75 -22.50 -9.27
N MET A 276 -0.48 -22.48 -9.76
CA MET A 276 -0.77 -22.85 -11.14
C MET A 276 -0.51 -21.66 -12.07
N ILE A 277 0.27 -21.88 -13.13
CA ILE A 277 0.57 -20.85 -14.13
C ILE A 277 -0.13 -21.23 -15.43
N ILE A 278 -0.94 -20.29 -15.93
CA ILE A 278 -1.70 -20.44 -17.17
C ILE A 278 -1.17 -19.42 -18.18
N ASN A 279 -0.76 -19.89 -19.35
CA ASN A 279 -0.42 -19.01 -20.46
C ASN A 279 -1.69 -18.60 -21.20
N GLY A 280 -2.01 -17.31 -21.17
CA GLY A 280 -3.19 -16.77 -21.85
C GLY A 280 -3.42 -15.30 -21.56
N ASP A 281 -4.34 -14.71 -22.30
CA ASP A 281 -4.73 -13.30 -22.11
C ASP A 281 -5.77 -13.20 -20.98
N GLY A 282 -5.42 -12.58 -19.87
CA GLY A 282 -6.32 -12.37 -18.73
C GLY A 282 -7.49 -11.41 -19.02
N ARG A 283 -7.62 -10.88 -20.23
CA ARG A 283 -8.79 -10.13 -20.71
C ARG A 283 -9.79 -11.02 -21.43
N ASP A 284 -9.38 -12.23 -21.80
CA ASP A 284 -10.24 -13.21 -22.45
C ASP A 284 -11.16 -13.86 -21.41
N MET A 285 -12.44 -13.50 -21.49
CA MET A 285 -13.45 -13.97 -20.55
C MET A 285 -13.74 -15.47 -20.71
N ASP A 286 -13.61 -16.01 -21.91
CA ASP A 286 -13.85 -17.44 -22.15
C ASP A 286 -12.73 -18.26 -21.48
N LEU A 287 -11.48 -17.85 -21.65
CA LEU A 287 -10.36 -18.42 -20.92
C LEU A 287 -10.54 -18.35 -19.40
N LEU A 288 -10.91 -17.18 -18.88
CA LEU A 288 -11.10 -17.02 -17.44
C LEU A 288 -12.22 -17.93 -16.91
N MET A 289 -13.27 -18.12 -17.68
CA MET A 289 -14.39 -19.01 -17.34
C MET A 289 -13.98 -20.49 -17.38
N GLU A 290 -13.20 -20.91 -18.38
CA GLU A 290 -12.62 -22.26 -18.47
C GLU A 290 -11.69 -22.54 -17.28
N GLU A 291 -10.88 -21.56 -16.89
CA GLU A 291 -9.97 -21.63 -15.73
C GLU A 291 -10.68 -21.50 -14.38
N GLY A 292 -11.98 -21.37 -14.35
CA GLY A 292 -12.80 -21.44 -13.14
C GLY A 292 -13.07 -20.13 -12.45
N LEU A 293 -13.16 -19.02 -13.17
CA LEU A 293 -13.50 -17.70 -12.61
C LEU A 293 -14.77 -17.72 -11.75
N LYS A 294 -15.78 -18.54 -12.12
CA LYS A 294 -17.02 -18.70 -11.34
C LYS A 294 -16.81 -19.26 -9.93
N ASN A 295 -15.75 -20.02 -9.74
CA ASN A 295 -15.42 -20.64 -8.45
C ASN A 295 -14.28 -19.88 -7.74
N THR A 296 -13.93 -18.70 -8.24
CA THR A 296 -12.89 -17.85 -7.70
C THR A 296 -13.51 -16.82 -6.75
N GLU A 297 -13.07 -16.78 -5.50
CA GLU A 297 -13.53 -15.80 -4.54
C GLU A 297 -12.76 -14.47 -4.63
N ALA A 298 -11.48 -14.52 -5.05
CA ALA A 298 -10.66 -13.31 -5.21
C ALA A 298 -10.00 -13.25 -6.60
N PHE A 299 -10.17 -12.12 -7.29
CA PHE A 299 -9.50 -11.80 -8.54
C PHE A 299 -8.58 -10.59 -8.35
N VAL A 300 -7.30 -10.74 -8.70
CA VAL A 300 -6.25 -9.73 -8.48
C VAL A 300 -5.62 -9.38 -9.82
N ALA A 301 -5.77 -8.14 -10.26
CA ALA A 301 -5.23 -7.66 -11.54
C ALA A 301 -3.93 -6.86 -11.29
N LEU A 302 -2.80 -7.38 -11.80
CA LEU A 302 -1.43 -6.91 -11.56
C LEU A 302 -0.63 -6.76 -12.86
N THR A 303 -1.27 -6.35 -13.94
CA THR A 303 -0.58 -6.00 -15.18
C THR A 303 0.01 -4.58 -15.10
N ASP A 304 0.88 -4.23 -16.03
CA ASP A 304 1.50 -2.90 -16.10
C ASP A 304 0.52 -1.78 -16.56
N ASN A 305 -0.74 -2.12 -16.88
CA ASN A 305 -1.73 -1.20 -17.39
C ASN A 305 -2.90 -1.03 -16.41
N SER A 306 -3.01 0.17 -15.84
CA SER A 306 -4.03 0.51 -14.85
C SER A 306 -5.47 0.34 -15.36
N GLU A 307 -5.74 0.77 -16.59
CA GLU A 307 -7.06 0.71 -17.21
C GLU A 307 -7.49 -0.75 -17.41
N THR A 308 -6.56 -1.58 -17.90
CA THR A 308 -6.77 -3.02 -18.05
C THR A 308 -7.10 -3.66 -16.71
N ASN A 309 -6.36 -3.33 -15.66
CA ASN A 309 -6.58 -3.87 -14.32
C ASN A 309 -7.96 -3.46 -13.76
N ILE A 310 -8.36 -2.20 -13.95
CA ILE A 310 -9.67 -1.69 -13.54
C ILE A 310 -10.80 -2.44 -14.26
N LEU A 311 -10.71 -2.53 -15.60
CA LEU A 311 -11.74 -3.18 -16.40
C LEU A 311 -11.85 -4.68 -16.13
N ALA A 312 -10.73 -5.37 -15.95
CA ALA A 312 -10.71 -6.79 -15.61
C ALA A 312 -11.35 -7.06 -14.25
N CYS A 313 -11.04 -6.25 -13.23
CA CYS A 313 -11.69 -6.34 -11.93
C CYS A 313 -13.19 -6.07 -12.00
N LEU A 314 -13.63 -5.09 -12.81
CA LEU A 314 -15.04 -4.81 -13.01
C LEU A 314 -15.78 -5.99 -13.68
N ALA A 315 -15.13 -6.60 -14.70
CA ALA A 315 -15.68 -7.78 -15.39
C ALA A 315 -15.77 -8.99 -14.44
N ALA A 316 -14.68 -9.31 -13.71
CA ALA A 316 -14.67 -10.40 -12.73
C ALA A 316 -15.76 -10.23 -11.67
N LYS A 317 -15.97 -9.00 -11.18
CA LYS A 317 -17.01 -8.70 -10.22
C LYS A 317 -18.44 -8.91 -10.78
N ARG A 318 -18.67 -8.55 -12.05
CA ARG A 318 -19.94 -8.82 -12.74
C ARG A 318 -20.21 -10.31 -12.92
N MET A 319 -19.15 -11.12 -13.00
CA MET A 319 -19.23 -12.57 -13.08
C MET A 319 -19.40 -13.26 -11.71
N GLY A 320 -19.49 -12.48 -10.63
CA GLY A 320 -19.79 -13.00 -9.30
C GLY A 320 -18.60 -13.11 -8.35
N VAL A 321 -17.39 -12.72 -8.79
CA VAL A 321 -16.22 -12.69 -7.88
C VAL A 321 -16.48 -11.68 -6.77
N THR A 322 -16.37 -12.14 -5.53
CA THR A 322 -16.75 -11.32 -4.35
C THR A 322 -15.67 -10.34 -3.96
N LYS A 323 -14.40 -10.69 -4.15
CA LYS A 323 -13.25 -9.84 -3.84
C LYS A 323 -12.43 -9.55 -5.09
N THR A 324 -12.22 -8.26 -5.37
CA THR A 324 -11.37 -7.83 -6.47
C THR A 324 -10.33 -6.85 -5.97
N VAL A 325 -9.11 -6.94 -6.50
CA VAL A 325 -7.98 -6.08 -6.19
C VAL A 325 -7.32 -5.65 -7.49
N ALA A 326 -7.19 -4.36 -7.73
CA ALA A 326 -6.54 -3.81 -8.92
C ALA A 326 -5.30 -3.00 -8.56
N GLU A 327 -4.18 -3.28 -9.22
CA GLU A 327 -3.03 -2.37 -9.23
C GLU A 327 -3.33 -1.18 -10.15
N VAL A 328 -3.27 0.04 -9.60
CA VAL A 328 -3.50 1.29 -10.33
C VAL A 328 -2.31 2.21 -10.09
N GLU A 329 -1.36 2.23 -11.02
CA GLU A 329 -0.15 3.05 -10.90
C GLU A 329 -0.42 4.53 -11.14
N ASN A 330 -1.38 4.87 -11.99
CA ASN A 330 -1.78 6.25 -12.24
C ASN A 330 -2.65 6.76 -11.08
N ILE A 331 -2.12 7.72 -10.31
CA ILE A 331 -2.79 8.28 -9.13
C ILE A 331 -4.12 8.95 -9.50
N ASP A 332 -4.21 9.56 -10.67
CA ASP A 332 -5.42 10.25 -11.14
C ASP A 332 -6.60 9.29 -11.37
N TYR A 333 -6.31 8.01 -11.59
CA TYR A 333 -7.34 6.99 -11.80
C TYR A 333 -7.86 6.35 -10.51
N ILE A 334 -7.21 6.59 -9.37
CA ILE A 334 -7.58 5.95 -8.10
C ILE A 334 -9.01 6.34 -7.70
N SER A 335 -9.35 7.63 -7.71
CA SER A 335 -10.68 8.11 -7.33
C SER A 335 -11.77 7.58 -8.28
N MET A 336 -11.47 7.52 -9.58
CA MET A 336 -12.37 6.93 -10.58
C MET A 336 -12.57 5.42 -10.30
N ALA A 337 -11.51 4.68 -10.07
CA ALA A 337 -11.56 3.25 -9.77
C ALA A 337 -12.36 2.96 -8.50
N GLU A 338 -12.19 3.78 -7.45
CA GLU A 338 -13.00 3.70 -6.23
C GLU A 338 -14.47 3.98 -6.48
N SER A 339 -14.80 4.95 -7.34
CA SER A 339 -16.19 5.29 -7.69
C SER A 339 -16.89 4.18 -8.46
N LEU A 340 -16.17 3.46 -9.32
CA LEU A 340 -16.67 2.30 -10.06
C LEU A 340 -16.89 1.06 -9.15
N ASP A 341 -16.53 1.15 -7.88
CA ASP A 341 -16.66 0.05 -6.90
C ASP A 341 -15.96 -1.25 -7.33
N ILE A 342 -14.82 -1.12 -7.99
CA ILE A 342 -14.04 -2.27 -8.49
C ILE A 342 -13.45 -3.16 -7.37
N GLY A 343 -13.57 -2.78 -6.12
CA GLY A 343 -12.98 -3.49 -4.99
C GLY A 343 -11.87 -2.69 -4.32
N THR A 344 -10.76 -3.34 -4.00
CA THR A 344 -9.58 -2.71 -3.42
C THR A 344 -8.65 -2.19 -4.52
N VAL A 345 -8.17 -0.96 -4.38
CA VAL A 345 -7.16 -0.36 -5.25
C VAL A 345 -5.81 -0.41 -4.54
N ILE A 346 -4.80 -0.89 -5.23
CA ILE A 346 -3.40 -0.94 -4.77
C ILE A 346 -2.56 -0.01 -5.64
N ASN A 347 -1.79 0.86 -4.99
CA ASN A 347 -0.78 1.68 -5.65
C ASN A 347 0.54 1.55 -4.91
N LYS A 348 1.50 0.83 -5.49
CA LYS A 348 2.80 0.55 -4.85
C LYS A 348 3.59 1.79 -4.48
N LYS A 349 3.42 2.90 -5.24
CA LYS A 349 4.13 4.16 -4.99
C LYS A 349 3.60 4.84 -3.73
N MET A 350 2.28 4.89 -3.59
CA MET A 350 1.63 5.43 -2.38
C MET A 350 1.89 4.57 -1.14
N ILE A 351 1.85 3.25 -1.29
CA ILE A 351 2.17 2.31 -0.21
C ILE A 351 3.59 2.52 0.29
N ALA A 352 4.57 2.64 -0.63
CA ALA A 352 5.95 2.91 -0.26
C ALA A 352 6.10 4.26 0.47
N ALA A 353 5.47 5.32 -0.04
CA ALA A 353 5.50 6.64 0.61
C ALA A 353 4.85 6.61 2.00
N SER A 354 3.68 5.97 2.14
CA SER A 354 2.99 5.83 3.43
C SER A 354 3.81 5.02 4.44
N HIS A 355 4.50 3.97 3.99
CA HIS A 355 5.37 3.17 4.86
C HIS A 355 6.58 3.97 5.34
N ILE A 356 7.24 4.74 4.45
CA ILE A 356 8.34 5.63 4.83
C ILE A 356 7.85 6.73 5.79
N TYR A 357 6.67 7.30 5.53
CA TYR A 357 6.05 8.28 6.42
C TYR A 357 5.83 7.71 7.83
N GLN A 358 5.25 6.52 7.96
CA GLN A 358 5.04 5.84 9.25
C GLN A 358 6.35 5.60 9.99
N MET A 359 7.41 5.18 9.29
CA MET A 359 8.76 5.04 9.87
C MET A 359 9.25 6.39 10.40
N THR A 360 9.08 7.47 9.65
CA THR A 360 9.52 8.81 10.00
C THR A 360 8.81 9.32 11.26
N VAL A 361 7.49 9.17 11.32
CA VAL A 361 6.67 9.56 12.48
C VAL A 361 7.06 8.74 13.73
N SER A 362 7.31 7.44 13.57
CA SER A 362 7.80 6.59 14.67
C SER A 362 9.14 7.06 15.22
N TYR A 363 10.05 7.53 14.38
CA TYR A 363 11.33 8.13 14.83
C TYR A 363 11.14 9.46 15.59
N THR A 364 10.16 10.26 15.22
CA THR A 364 9.84 11.52 15.93
C THR A 364 9.29 11.26 17.33
N HIS A 365 8.40 10.29 17.49
CA HIS A 365 7.81 9.96 18.79
C HIS A 365 8.81 9.32 19.76
N LEU A 366 9.69 8.42 19.29
CA LEU A 366 10.74 7.84 20.12
C LEU A 366 11.69 8.90 20.68
N ARG A 367 12.09 9.90 19.86
CA ARG A 367 12.91 11.03 20.32
C ARG A 367 12.23 11.91 21.35
N ALA A 368 10.93 12.11 21.26
CA ALA A 368 10.18 12.90 22.24
C ALA A 368 10.14 12.23 23.63
N HIS A 369 10.31 10.92 23.69
CA HIS A 369 10.40 10.14 24.94
C HIS A 369 11.82 10.08 25.53
N GLU A 370 12.87 10.17 24.69
CA GLU A 370 14.28 10.18 25.14
C GLU A 370 14.72 11.56 25.69
N THR A 371 13.97 12.62 25.41
CA THR A 371 14.28 14.00 25.84
C THR A 371 13.45 14.47 27.05
N ARG A 372 12.71 13.58 27.68
CA ARG A 372 12.04 13.77 28.97
C ARG A 372 12.68 12.85 30.00
#